data_64fa97bf7cc4000079a9f035585aad4a
#
_entry.id   64fa97bf7cc4000079a9f035585aad4a
#
_cell.length_a   1.000
_cell.length_b   1.000
_cell.length_c   1.000
_cell.angle_alpha   90.00
_cell.angle_beta   90.00
_cell.angle_gamma   90.00
#
_symmetry.space_group_name_H-M   'P 1'
#
loop_
_entity.id
_entity.type
_entity.pdbx_description
1 polymer ?
#
loop_
_entity_poly.entity_id
_entity_poly.type
_entity_poly.pdbx_seq_one_letter_code
_entity_poly.pdbx_strand_id
1 'polypeptide(L)'
;MAEFLGTDISHLCLVNGSAEGIRYIIQAFTAPGGRIVGVVPSYFMFQVYSEMYGRNFIKVPYDEDLSMNVDNIIKEITDDTQLLILLNPNNPMGNVYSDEEFERIMERAREKQVTVLVDEAYHYFWPKTFIKYALNQEHVFVTRTFSKLFSMAGCRLGYVAGWPDGVKMVQKLCTPHNTNAFAMLLAENVISNPDVLNNLIEKFNEGRKYLTESLDSNGYAHKGCAGNFIFIKPKTDAEKIVAQMKSVKKILIKSYPNVGEFGTCLRVSIGERKYMETFMDALLELDK
;
A
#
# COMPACT_ATOMS: atom_id res chain seq x y z
N MET A 1 -4.09 -5.50 -19.88
CA MET A 1 -3.61 -5.83 -18.50
C MET A 1 -3.06 -7.24 -18.40
N ALA A 2 -3.75 -8.27 -18.90
CA ALA A 2 -3.22 -9.65 -18.89
C ALA A 2 -1.88 -9.76 -19.64
N GLU A 3 -1.80 -9.22 -20.84
CA GLU A 3 -0.57 -9.12 -21.62
C GLU A 3 0.55 -8.36 -20.85
N PHE A 4 0.22 -7.22 -20.25
CA PHE A 4 1.16 -6.42 -19.44
C PHE A 4 1.74 -7.19 -18.25
N LEU A 5 0.96 -8.10 -17.66
CA LEU A 5 1.39 -8.94 -16.53
C LEU A 5 1.94 -10.29 -16.96
N GLY A 6 1.90 -10.63 -18.25
CA GLY A 6 2.33 -11.93 -18.79
C GLY A 6 1.47 -13.09 -18.28
N THR A 7 0.15 -12.90 -18.13
CA THR A 7 -0.78 -13.89 -17.60
C THR A 7 -2.05 -14.00 -18.46
N ASP A 8 -2.92 -14.97 -18.13
CA ASP A 8 -4.24 -15.11 -18.75
C ASP A 8 -5.28 -14.21 -18.05
N ILE A 9 -6.29 -13.79 -18.82
CA ILE A 9 -7.37 -12.94 -18.32
C ILE A 9 -8.16 -13.56 -17.17
N SER A 10 -8.22 -14.90 -17.09
CA SER A 10 -8.90 -15.62 -16.00
C SER A 10 -8.29 -15.35 -14.62
N HIS A 11 -7.05 -14.90 -14.57
CA HIS A 11 -6.35 -14.51 -13.34
C HIS A 11 -6.67 -13.09 -12.85
N LEU A 12 -7.49 -12.33 -13.58
CA LEU A 12 -7.67 -10.90 -13.33
C LEU A 12 -9.14 -10.49 -13.19
N CYS A 13 -9.40 -9.58 -12.27
CA CYS A 13 -10.68 -8.89 -12.13
C CYS A 13 -10.45 -7.39 -12.00
N LEU A 14 -10.99 -6.58 -12.91
CA LEU A 14 -10.98 -5.12 -12.81
C LEU A 14 -12.00 -4.66 -11.76
N VAL A 15 -11.62 -3.67 -10.95
CA VAL A 15 -12.41 -3.16 -9.83
C VAL A 15 -12.32 -1.62 -9.72
N ASN A 16 -13.25 -0.99 -9.00
CA ASN A 16 -13.24 0.45 -8.73
C ASN A 16 -12.18 0.87 -7.70
N GLY A 17 -10.90 0.74 -8.09
CA GLY A 17 -9.74 0.86 -7.22
C GLY A 17 -9.53 -0.39 -6.37
N SER A 18 -8.29 -0.60 -5.88
CA SER A 18 -7.96 -1.78 -5.04
C SER A 18 -8.87 -1.92 -3.82
N ALA A 19 -9.38 -0.82 -3.27
CA ALA A 19 -10.28 -0.81 -2.12
C ALA A 19 -11.57 -1.63 -2.35
N GLU A 20 -12.13 -1.63 -3.55
CA GLU A 20 -13.28 -2.47 -3.88
C GLU A 20 -12.87 -3.94 -3.98
N GLY A 21 -11.73 -4.25 -4.58
CA GLY A 21 -11.18 -5.61 -4.63
C GLY A 21 -10.94 -6.20 -3.23
N ILE A 22 -10.35 -5.41 -2.33
CA ILE A 22 -10.15 -5.79 -0.92
C ILE A 22 -11.48 -6.14 -0.27
N ARG A 23 -12.49 -5.28 -0.44
CA ARG A 23 -13.84 -5.48 0.09
C ARG A 23 -14.47 -6.79 -0.43
N TYR A 24 -14.35 -7.07 -1.72
CA TYR A 24 -14.87 -8.29 -2.32
C TYR A 24 -14.15 -9.55 -1.83
N ILE A 25 -12.83 -9.50 -1.65
CA ILE A 25 -12.07 -10.62 -1.11
C ILE A 25 -12.50 -10.92 0.33
N ILE A 26 -12.62 -9.89 1.19
CA ILE A 26 -13.15 -10.05 2.55
C ILE A 26 -14.54 -10.71 2.51
N GLN A 27 -15.41 -10.24 1.63
CA GLN A 27 -16.80 -10.76 1.55
C GLN A 27 -16.86 -12.19 1.01
N ALA A 28 -16.04 -12.54 0.01
CA ALA A 28 -16.09 -13.85 -0.65
C ALA A 28 -15.38 -14.96 0.14
N PHE A 29 -14.31 -14.62 0.87
CA PHE A 29 -13.42 -15.60 1.50
C PHE A 29 -13.46 -15.63 3.01
N THR A 30 -14.41 -14.90 3.62
CA THR A 30 -14.64 -14.96 5.06
C THR A 30 -16.13 -15.04 5.38
N ALA A 31 -16.48 -15.72 6.49
CA ALA A 31 -17.84 -15.80 7.01
C ALA A 31 -18.09 -14.75 8.11
N PRO A 32 -19.34 -14.39 8.43
CA PRO A 32 -19.65 -13.62 9.64
C PRO A 32 -19.04 -14.25 10.89
N GLY A 33 -18.43 -13.43 11.75
CA GLY A 33 -17.64 -13.91 12.90
C GLY A 33 -16.26 -14.45 12.55
N GLY A 34 -15.92 -14.59 11.26
CA GLY A 34 -14.62 -15.11 10.80
C GLY A 34 -13.45 -14.23 11.22
N ARG A 35 -12.31 -14.86 11.46
CA ARG A 35 -11.07 -14.24 11.92
C ARG A 35 -10.26 -13.74 10.72
N ILE A 36 -9.92 -12.44 10.72
CA ILE A 36 -9.05 -11.79 9.74
C ILE A 36 -7.83 -11.24 10.48
N VAL A 37 -6.63 -11.58 10.05
CA VAL A 37 -5.37 -11.09 10.63
C VAL A 37 -4.79 -9.98 9.77
N GLY A 38 -4.32 -8.90 10.38
CA GLY A 38 -3.65 -7.81 9.67
C GLY A 38 -2.75 -6.99 10.57
N VAL A 39 -1.69 -6.43 9.99
CA VAL A 39 -0.71 -5.60 10.69
C VAL A 39 -1.28 -4.20 10.94
N VAL A 40 -0.98 -3.60 12.10
CA VAL A 40 -1.38 -2.23 12.45
C VAL A 40 -0.20 -1.45 13.06
N PRO A 41 -0.07 -0.15 12.72
CA PRO A 41 -0.91 0.61 11.81
C PRO A 41 -0.74 0.21 10.34
N SER A 42 -1.84 0.22 9.60
CA SER A 42 -1.89 -0.06 8.17
C SER A 42 -3.02 0.73 7.50
N TYR A 43 -3.44 0.35 6.30
CA TYR A 43 -4.58 0.97 5.64
C TYR A 43 -5.86 0.68 6.46
N PHE A 44 -6.40 1.72 7.09
CA PHE A 44 -7.47 1.59 8.08
C PHE A 44 -8.76 0.91 7.54
N MET A 45 -8.97 0.93 6.21
CA MET A 45 -10.13 0.29 5.61
C MET A 45 -10.12 -1.23 5.70
N PHE A 46 -9.00 -1.87 5.98
CA PHE A 46 -8.98 -3.31 6.26
C PHE A 46 -9.84 -3.64 7.48
N GLN A 47 -9.65 -2.88 8.56
CA GLN A 47 -10.46 -3.02 9.77
C GLN A 47 -11.92 -2.61 9.50
N VAL A 48 -12.14 -1.44 8.87
CA VAL A 48 -13.49 -0.94 8.59
C VAL A 48 -14.31 -1.93 7.76
N TYR A 49 -13.74 -2.50 6.70
CA TYR A 49 -14.45 -3.50 5.89
C TYR A 49 -14.69 -4.80 6.67
N SER A 50 -13.73 -5.23 7.49
CA SER A 50 -13.92 -6.41 8.34
C SER A 50 -15.09 -6.22 9.30
N GLU A 51 -15.13 -5.11 10.01
CA GLU A 51 -16.21 -4.76 10.94
C GLU A 51 -17.56 -4.58 10.24
N MET A 52 -17.57 -3.93 9.06
CA MET A 52 -18.78 -3.71 8.26
C MET A 52 -19.46 -5.02 7.87
N TYR A 53 -18.69 -6.09 7.65
CA TYR A 53 -19.20 -7.42 7.33
C TYR A 53 -19.31 -8.36 8.55
N GLY A 54 -19.13 -7.83 9.77
CA GLY A 54 -19.21 -8.61 11.01
C GLY A 54 -18.09 -9.65 11.15
N ARG A 55 -16.87 -9.31 10.71
CA ARG A 55 -15.66 -10.14 10.88
C ARG A 55 -14.83 -9.64 12.05
N ASN A 56 -14.07 -10.54 12.66
CA ASN A 56 -13.17 -10.24 13.75
C ASN A 56 -11.78 -9.88 13.19
N PHE A 57 -11.43 -8.58 13.21
CA PHE A 57 -10.13 -8.12 12.77
C PHE A 57 -9.10 -8.20 13.90
N ILE A 58 -8.13 -9.10 13.76
CA ILE A 58 -7.04 -9.32 14.71
C ILE A 58 -5.86 -8.44 14.33
N LYS A 59 -5.47 -7.58 15.24
CA LYS A 59 -4.42 -6.58 15.05
C LYS A 59 -3.08 -7.12 15.47
N VAL A 60 -2.13 -7.18 14.54
CA VAL A 60 -0.72 -7.47 14.83
C VAL A 60 0.03 -6.14 14.87
N PRO A 61 0.43 -5.63 16.04
CA PRO A 61 1.14 -4.37 16.14
C PRO A 61 2.57 -4.48 15.62
N TYR A 62 3.12 -3.36 15.14
CA TYR A 62 4.56 -3.18 14.98
C TYR A 62 5.25 -3.23 16.33
N ASP A 63 6.53 -3.61 16.34
CA ASP A 63 7.39 -3.49 17.51
C ASP A 63 7.68 -1.99 17.82
N GLU A 64 8.21 -1.71 19.01
CA GLU A 64 8.43 -0.31 19.48
C GLU A 64 9.38 0.47 18.56
N ASP A 65 10.35 -0.21 17.94
CA ASP A 65 11.29 0.37 16.97
C ASP A 65 10.69 0.56 15.57
N LEU A 66 9.40 0.25 15.39
CA LEU A 66 8.66 0.25 14.13
C LEU A 66 9.11 -0.82 13.14
N SER A 67 9.82 -1.83 13.57
CA SER A 67 10.05 -3.03 12.78
C SER A 67 8.78 -3.87 12.70
N MET A 68 8.65 -4.61 11.61
CA MET A 68 7.53 -5.51 11.41
C MET A 68 7.93 -6.91 11.87
N ASN A 69 7.33 -7.35 12.97
CA ASN A 69 7.64 -8.66 13.54
C ASN A 69 6.87 -9.77 12.84
N VAL A 70 7.54 -10.47 11.94
CA VAL A 70 6.98 -11.57 11.15
C VAL A 70 6.55 -12.74 12.04
N ASP A 71 7.26 -13.01 13.14
CA ASP A 71 6.91 -14.09 14.07
C ASP A 71 5.57 -13.81 14.76
N ASN A 72 5.28 -12.56 15.07
CA ASN A 72 3.97 -12.16 15.60
C ASN A 72 2.86 -12.37 14.57
N ILE A 73 3.11 -12.10 13.29
CA ILE A 73 2.14 -12.40 12.22
C ILE A 73 1.89 -13.90 12.14
N ILE A 74 2.95 -14.70 12.08
CA ILE A 74 2.89 -16.17 11.99
C ILE A 74 2.14 -16.77 13.16
N LYS A 75 2.36 -16.26 14.38
CA LYS A 75 1.68 -16.71 15.60
C LYS A 75 0.17 -16.49 15.54
N GLU A 76 -0.28 -15.40 14.94
CA GLU A 76 -1.70 -15.08 14.82
C GLU A 76 -2.42 -15.84 13.69
N ILE A 77 -1.67 -16.56 12.81
CA ILE A 77 -2.24 -17.46 11.81
C ILE A 77 -2.57 -18.80 12.48
N THR A 78 -3.84 -18.98 12.85
CA THR A 78 -4.39 -20.14 13.57
C THR A 78 -5.40 -20.90 12.72
N ASP A 79 -5.90 -22.04 13.19
CA ASP A 79 -6.85 -22.90 12.43
C ASP A 79 -8.19 -22.20 12.14
N ASP A 80 -8.56 -21.18 12.91
CA ASP A 80 -9.77 -20.38 12.72
C ASP A 80 -9.53 -19.11 11.86
N THR A 81 -8.30 -18.85 11.45
CA THR A 81 -7.97 -17.72 10.56
C THR A 81 -8.48 -18.00 9.15
N GLN A 82 -9.32 -17.10 8.62
CA GLN A 82 -9.87 -17.24 7.26
C GLN A 82 -9.13 -16.39 6.25
N LEU A 83 -8.61 -15.24 6.67
CA LEU A 83 -7.92 -14.29 5.79
C LEU A 83 -6.75 -13.63 6.52
N LEU A 84 -5.61 -13.58 5.86
CA LEU A 84 -4.47 -12.73 6.22
C LEU A 84 -4.40 -11.56 5.23
N ILE A 85 -4.29 -10.34 5.73
CA ILE A 85 -4.14 -9.14 4.89
C ILE A 85 -2.78 -8.50 5.15
N LEU A 86 -1.98 -8.40 4.10
CA LEU A 86 -0.66 -7.76 4.10
C LEU A 86 -0.66 -6.57 3.15
N LEU A 87 -0.14 -5.43 3.54
CA LEU A 87 0.08 -4.27 2.67
C LEU A 87 1.57 -4.11 2.41
N ASN A 88 2.00 -4.23 1.16
CA ASN A 88 3.41 -4.19 0.78
C ASN A 88 3.69 -3.33 -0.46
N PRO A 89 4.40 -2.21 -0.31
CA PRO A 89 4.85 -1.54 0.92
C PRO A 89 3.71 -1.11 1.84
N ASN A 90 3.94 -1.21 3.17
CA ASN A 90 2.93 -0.80 4.15
C ASN A 90 2.72 0.72 4.16
N ASN A 91 1.50 1.14 4.42
CA ASN A 91 1.11 2.53 4.67
C ASN A 91 0.41 2.61 6.03
N PRO A 92 0.92 3.38 7.00
CA PRO A 92 1.82 4.53 6.81
C PRO A 92 3.31 4.23 7.01
N MET A 93 3.72 3.06 7.50
CA MET A 93 5.09 2.84 7.99
C MET A 93 6.14 2.72 6.89
N GLY A 94 5.77 2.33 5.67
CA GLY A 94 6.70 2.17 4.55
C GLY A 94 7.59 0.92 4.64
N ASN A 95 7.26 -0.02 5.54
CA ASN A 95 7.96 -1.30 5.64
C ASN A 95 7.60 -2.21 4.47
N VAL A 96 8.52 -3.11 4.16
CA VAL A 96 8.37 -4.14 3.13
C VAL A 96 8.81 -5.49 3.69
N TYR A 97 8.24 -6.56 3.16
CA TYR A 97 8.69 -7.92 3.48
C TYR A 97 9.87 -8.31 2.60
N SER A 98 10.87 -8.98 3.17
CA SER A 98 11.88 -9.72 2.40
C SER A 98 11.26 -10.97 1.76
N ASP A 99 11.96 -11.60 0.82
CA ASP A 99 11.48 -12.84 0.19
C ASP A 99 11.42 -13.97 1.23
N GLU A 100 12.37 -14.04 2.15
CA GLU A 100 12.42 -15.03 3.22
C GLU A 100 11.30 -14.84 4.24
N GLU A 101 11.04 -13.60 4.66
CA GLU A 101 9.95 -13.27 5.56
C GLU A 101 8.60 -13.61 4.95
N PHE A 102 8.41 -13.24 3.68
CA PHE A 102 7.16 -13.54 2.99
C PHE A 102 6.95 -15.04 2.82
N GLU A 103 7.99 -15.81 2.46
CA GLU A 103 7.87 -17.28 2.32
C GLU A 103 7.51 -17.94 3.66
N ARG A 104 8.11 -17.53 4.78
CA ARG A 104 7.74 -18.04 6.11
C ARG A 104 6.25 -17.80 6.44
N ILE A 105 5.74 -16.62 6.09
CA ILE A 105 4.31 -16.31 6.25
C ILE A 105 3.47 -17.23 5.36
N MET A 106 3.89 -17.41 4.10
CA MET A 106 3.16 -18.23 3.13
C MET A 106 3.16 -19.72 3.51
N GLU A 107 4.26 -20.25 4.05
CA GLU A 107 4.33 -21.62 4.59
C GLU A 107 3.27 -21.81 5.67
N ARG A 108 3.21 -20.89 6.64
CA ARG A 108 2.22 -20.95 7.71
C ARG A 108 0.79 -20.82 7.20
N ALA A 109 0.54 -19.91 6.24
CA ALA A 109 -0.78 -19.74 5.64
C ALA A 109 -1.23 -21.01 4.90
N ARG A 110 -0.34 -21.69 4.19
CA ARG A 110 -0.59 -22.98 3.51
C ARG A 110 -0.92 -24.09 4.51
N GLU A 111 -0.13 -24.22 5.58
CA GLU A 111 -0.39 -25.20 6.65
C GLU A 111 -1.81 -25.07 7.24
N LYS A 112 -2.28 -23.83 7.38
CA LYS A 112 -3.57 -23.50 7.99
C LYS A 112 -4.69 -23.29 6.97
N GLN A 113 -4.41 -23.44 5.68
CA GLN A 113 -5.37 -23.23 4.57
C GLN A 113 -5.99 -21.81 4.58
N VAL A 114 -5.20 -20.81 5.00
CA VAL A 114 -5.62 -19.41 5.10
C VAL A 114 -5.53 -18.72 3.76
N THR A 115 -6.57 -17.99 3.38
CA THR A 115 -6.50 -17.08 2.22
C THR A 115 -5.57 -15.90 2.53
N VAL A 116 -4.69 -15.54 1.59
CA VAL A 116 -3.77 -14.42 1.74
C VAL A 116 -4.09 -13.34 0.71
N LEU A 117 -4.31 -12.13 1.19
CA LEU A 117 -4.42 -10.91 0.37
C LEU A 117 -3.18 -10.05 0.57
N VAL A 118 -2.44 -9.81 -0.50
CA VAL A 118 -1.36 -8.83 -0.53
C VAL A 118 -1.85 -7.59 -1.27
N ASP A 119 -2.01 -6.48 -0.55
CA ASP A 119 -2.30 -5.19 -1.19
C ASP A 119 -0.99 -4.54 -1.64
N GLU A 120 -0.79 -4.46 -2.94
CA GLU A 120 0.36 -3.85 -3.58
C GLU A 120 0.02 -2.46 -4.16
N ALA A 121 -0.79 -1.67 -3.45
CA ALA A 121 -1.15 -0.32 -3.90
C ALA A 121 0.08 0.59 -4.13
N TYR A 122 1.21 0.28 -3.54
CA TYR A 122 2.48 1.02 -3.65
C TYR A 122 3.56 0.26 -4.43
N HIS A 123 3.22 -0.80 -5.15
CA HIS A 123 4.16 -1.68 -5.85
C HIS A 123 5.22 -0.95 -6.68
N TYR A 124 4.82 0.06 -7.48
CA TYR A 124 5.73 0.74 -8.41
C TYR A 124 6.75 1.68 -7.72
N PHE A 125 6.58 1.95 -6.43
CA PHE A 125 7.54 2.71 -5.63
C PHE A 125 8.62 1.82 -5.00
N TRP A 126 8.40 0.50 -5.05
CA TRP A 126 9.30 -0.54 -4.60
C TRP A 126 9.39 -1.65 -5.66
N PRO A 127 10.61 -2.11 -6.05
CA PRO A 127 10.76 -2.98 -7.21
C PRO A 127 10.26 -4.42 -7.02
N LYS A 128 10.14 -4.89 -5.77
CA LYS A 128 9.70 -6.26 -5.48
C LYS A 128 8.18 -6.39 -5.54
N THR A 129 7.71 -7.58 -5.95
CA THR A 129 6.30 -7.94 -6.02
C THR A 129 6.08 -9.40 -5.66
N PHE A 130 4.94 -9.67 -5.05
CA PHE A 130 4.47 -11.01 -4.74
C PHE A 130 3.39 -11.53 -5.69
N ILE A 131 3.15 -10.83 -6.80
CA ILE A 131 2.10 -11.19 -7.77
C ILE A 131 2.25 -12.61 -8.31
N LYS A 132 3.49 -13.12 -8.44
CA LYS A 132 3.74 -14.50 -8.87
C LYS A 132 3.08 -15.55 -7.97
N TYR A 133 2.93 -15.28 -6.68
CA TYR A 133 2.21 -16.19 -5.77
C TYR A 133 0.72 -16.23 -6.11
N ALA A 134 0.11 -15.08 -6.35
CA ALA A 134 -1.31 -15.00 -6.73
C ALA A 134 -1.60 -15.68 -8.08
N LEU A 135 -0.66 -15.63 -9.02
CA LEU A 135 -0.83 -16.25 -10.33
C LEU A 135 -0.58 -17.77 -10.35
N ASN A 136 0.18 -18.30 -9.38
CA ASN A 136 0.62 -19.71 -9.39
C ASN A 136 0.14 -20.52 -8.17
N GLN A 137 -0.49 -19.90 -7.19
CA GLN A 137 -0.94 -20.58 -5.98
C GLN A 137 -2.41 -20.28 -5.70
N GLU A 138 -3.16 -21.30 -5.27
CA GLU A 138 -4.52 -21.12 -4.77
C GLU A 138 -4.51 -20.35 -3.46
N HIS A 139 -5.63 -19.71 -3.14
CA HIS A 139 -5.83 -18.93 -1.92
C HIS A 139 -4.93 -17.70 -1.76
N VAL A 140 -4.27 -17.24 -2.82
CA VAL A 140 -3.48 -16.00 -2.80
C VAL A 140 -4.08 -14.98 -3.76
N PHE A 141 -4.22 -13.76 -3.27
CA PHE A 141 -4.64 -12.60 -4.07
C PHE A 141 -3.63 -11.47 -3.95
N VAL A 142 -3.47 -10.73 -5.03
CA VAL A 142 -2.79 -9.44 -5.04
C VAL A 142 -3.76 -8.38 -5.53
N THR A 143 -3.83 -7.23 -4.84
CA THR A 143 -4.57 -6.05 -5.33
C THR A 143 -3.60 -4.95 -5.74
N ARG A 144 -3.91 -4.25 -6.84
CA ARG A 144 -3.17 -3.07 -7.31
C ARG A 144 -4.11 -1.97 -7.75
N THR A 145 -3.60 -0.75 -7.79
CA THR A 145 -4.39 0.44 -8.12
C THR A 145 -3.68 1.37 -9.09
N PHE A 146 -4.42 2.05 -9.93
CA PHE A 146 -3.96 3.15 -10.75
C PHE A 146 -3.97 4.51 -10.02
N SER A 147 -4.42 4.53 -8.77
CA SER A 147 -4.59 5.75 -7.98
C SER A 147 -3.29 6.41 -7.51
N LYS A 148 -2.15 5.69 -7.52
CA LYS A 148 -0.90 6.14 -6.92
C LYS A 148 0.08 6.63 -7.98
N LEU A 149 1.02 5.81 -8.45
CA LEU A 149 2.03 6.21 -9.43
C LEU A 149 1.40 6.82 -10.70
N PHE A 150 0.34 6.22 -11.20
CA PHE A 150 -0.33 6.66 -12.43
C PHE A 150 -1.17 7.93 -12.28
N SER A 151 -1.26 8.50 -11.06
CA SER A 151 -2.03 9.72 -10.77
C SER A 151 -3.53 9.67 -11.17
N MET A 152 -4.08 8.48 -11.31
CA MET A 152 -5.47 8.24 -11.75
C MET A 152 -6.43 8.01 -10.56
N ALA A 153 -6.20 8.66 -9.42
CA ALA A 153 -7.01 8.45 -8.21
C ALA A 153 -8.50 8.76 -8.42
N GLY A 154 -8.81 9.80 -9.21
CA GLY A 154 -10.18 10.18 -9.56
C GLY A 154 -10.85 9.21 -10.55
N CYS A 155 -10.08 8.45 -11.32
CA CYS A 155 -10.60 7.47 -12.29
C CYS A 155 -11.14 6.19 -11.64
N ARG A 156 -10.80 5.94 -10.37
CA ARG A 156 -11.27 4.77 -9.60
C ARG A 156 -11.00 3.45 -10.31
N LEU A 157 -9.79 3.18 -10.73
CA LEU A 157 -9.41 1.91 -11.37
C LEU A 157 -8.36 1.16 -10.55
N GLY A 158 -8.54 -0.14 -10.46
CA GLY A 158 -7.63 -1.10 -9.87
C GLY A 158 -7.93 -2.50 -10.38
N TYR A 159 -7.21 -3.47 -9.88
CA TYR A 159 -7.46 -4.87 -10.21
C TYR A 159 -7.10 -5.80 -9.06
N VAL A 160 -7.73 -6.98 -9.09
CA VAL A 160 -7.40 -8.15 -8.29
C VAL A 160 -6.71 -9.14 -9.21
N ALA A 161 -5.58 -9.68 -8.80
CA ALA A 161 -4.93 -10.84 -9.41
C ALA A 161 -5.03 -12.03 -8.45
N GLY A 162 -5.28 -13.24 -8.99
CA GLY A 162 -5.44 -14.45 -8.20
C GLY A 162 -5.58 -15.68 -9.09
N TRP A 163 -5.76 -16.86 -8.50
CA TRP A 163 -6.04 -18.07 -9.25
C TRP A 163 -7.45 -17.99 -9.88
N PRO A 164 -7.67 -18.67 -11.03
CA PRO A 164 -8.89 -18.46 -11.83
C PRO A 164 -10.21 -18.64 -11.08
N ASP A 165 -10.34 -19.69 -10.25
CA ASP A 165 -11.59 -19.93 -9.53
C ASP A 165 -11.80 -18.91 -8.40
N GLY A 166 -10.74 -18.48 -7.73
CA GLY A 166 -10.81 -17.39 -6.76
C GLY A 166 -11.24 -16.07 -7.40
N VAL A 167 -10.68 -15.75 -8.57
CA VAL A 167 -11.07 -14.56 -9.34
C VAL A 167 -12.53 -14.62 -9.77
N LYS A 168 -13.04 -15.79 -10.21
CA LYS A 168 -14.47 -15.98 -10.49
C LYS A 168 -15.36 -15.68 -9.29
N MET A 169 -14.93 -16.04 -8.06
CA MET A 169 -15.67 -15.73 -6.85
C MET A 169 -15.73 -14.22 -6.60
N VAL A 170 -14.61 -13.50 -6.82
CA VAL A 170 -14.58 -12.04 -6.74
C VAL A 170 -15.50 -11.41 -7.80
N GLN A 171 -15.45 -11.90 -9.03
CA GLN A 171 -16.28 -11.42 -10.14
C GLN A 171 -17.79 -11.55 -9.87
N LYS A 172 -18.23 -12.58 -9.13
CA LYS A 172 -19.65 -12.74 -8.75
C LYS A 172 -20.16 -11.61 -7.83
N LEU A 173 -19.29 -10.89 -7.15
CA LEU A 173 -19.63 -9.74 -6.31
C LEU A 173 -19.61 -8.42 -7.06
N CYS A 174 -18.99 -8.40 -8.25
CA CYS A 174 -18.98 -7.22 -9.09
C CYS A 174 -20.38 -6.94 -9.66
N THR A 175 -20.77 -5.67 -9.66
CA THR A 175 -21.94 -5.25 -10.42
C THR A 175 -21.63 -5.32 -11.94
N PRO A 176 -22.62 -5.54 -12.81
CA PRO A 176 -22.43 -5.41 -14.24
C PRO A 176 -21.81 -4.03 -14.56
N HIS A 177 -20.77 -4.01 -15.42
CA HIS A 177 -20.11 -2.76 -15.83
C HIS A 177 -19.52 -1.94 -14.64
N ASN A 178 -18.93 -2.60 -13.66
CA ASN A 178 -18.40 -2.01 -12.43
C ASN A 178 -17.24 -1.02 -12.64
N THR A 179 -16.57 -1.01 -13.79
CA THR A 179 -15.48 -0.09 -14.11
C THR A 179 -15.86 0.85 -15.24
N ASN A 180 -15.44 2.13 -15.17
CA ASN A 180 -15.81 3.10 -16.19
C ASN A 180 -14.87 3.01 -17.42
N ALA A 181 -15.44 3.20 -18.62
CA ALA A 181 -14.74 3.05 -19.89
C ALA A 181 -13.59 4.06 -20.07
N PHE A 182 -13.74 5.30 -19.57
CA PHE A 182 -12.67 6.31 -19.66
C PHE A 182 -11.45 5.91 -18.83
N ALA A 183 -11.66 5.37 -17.63
CA ALA A 183 -10.56 4.87 -16.80
C ALA A 183 -9.83 3.71 -17.48
N MET A 184 -10.57 2.78 -18.10
CA MET A 184 -9.98 1.66 -18.84
C MET A 184 -9.16 2.15 -20.04
N LEU A 185 -9.69 3.09 -20.83
CA LEU A 185 -8.98 3.67 -21.97
C LEU A 185 -7.69 4.40 -21.56
N LEU A 186 -7.74 5.20 -20.49
CA LEU A 186 -6.57 5.88 -19.95
C LEU A 186 -5.53 4.88 -19.44
N ALA A 187 -5.95 3.86 -18.70
CA ALA A 187 -5.06 2.82 -18.20
C ALA A 187 -4.40 2.03 -19.34
N GLU A 188 -5.16 1.67 -20.37
CA GLU A 188 -4.64 0.99 -21.56
C GLU A 188 -3.53 1.81 -22.21
N ASN A 189 -3.77 3.12 -22.43
CA ASN A 189 -2.75 4.01 -23.00
C ASN A 189 -1.47 4.06 -22.16
N VAL A 190 -1.59 4.07 -20.82
CA VAL A 190 -0.43 4.14 -19.93
C VAL A 190 0.36 2.83 -19.92
N ILE A 191 -0.33 1.67 -19.82
CA ILE A 191 0.35 0.37 -19.73
C ILE A 191 0.88 -0.12 -21.07
N SER A 192 0.28 0.32 -22.20
CA SER A 192 0.75 0.01 -23.55
C SER A 192 1.95 0.87 -23.97
N ASN A 193 2.32 1.88 -23.17
CA ASN A 193 3.46 2.73 -23.42
C ASN A 193 4.48 2.64 -22.28
N PRO A 194 5.47 1.72 -22.40
CA PRO A 194 6.49 1.54 -21.35
C PRO A 194 7.25 2.81 -20.99
N ASP A 195 7.46 3.72 -21.95
CA ASP A 195 8.18 4.98 -21.71
C ASP A 195 7.43 5.88 -20.72
N VAL A 196 6.10 5.87 -20.75
CA VAL A 196 5.28 6.62 -19.78
C VAL A 196 5.50 6.08 -18.37
N LEU A 197 5.43 4.75 -18.19
CA LEU A 197 5.63 4.12 -16.89
C LEU A 197 7.06 4.37 -16.38
N ASN A 198 8.06 4.15 -17.22
CA ASN A 198 9.47 4.34 -16.87
C ASN A 198 9.75 5.80 -16.46
N ASN A 199 9.24 6.77 -17.21
CA ASN A 199 9.38 8.19 -16.88
C ASN A 199 8.73 8.55 -15.53
N LEU A 200 7.54 7.98 -15.22
CA LEU A 200 6.91 8.20 -13.93
C LEU A 200 7.74 7.64 -12.76
N ILE A 201 8.31 6.44 -12.94
CA ILE A 201 9.18 5.80 -11.95
C ILE A 201 10.48 6.62 -11.78
N GLU A 202 11.10 7.04 -12.87
CA GLU A 202 12.34 7.83 -12.86
C GLU A 202 12.15 9.16 -12.12
N LYS A 203 11.15 9.95 -12.50
CA LYS A 203 10.82 11.21 -11.83
C LYS A 203 10.54 11.06 -10.34
N PHE A 204 9.87 9.99 -9.97
CA PHE A 204 9.65 9.66 -8.57
C PHE A 204 10.97 9.33 -7.85
N ASN A 205 11.83 8.51 -8.44
CA ASN A 205 13.10 8.13 -7.87
C ASN A 205 14.06 9.31 -7.73
N GLU A 206 14.09 10.24 -8.71
CA GLU A 206 14.82 11.50 -8.61
C GLU A 206 14.35 12.35 -7.42
N GLY A 207 13.04 12.49 -7.27
CA GLY A 207 12.46 13.23 -6.14
C GLY A 207 12.75 12.58 -4.81
N ARG A 208 12.65 11.23 -4.71
CA ARG A 208 13.02 10.47 -3.52
C ARG A 208 14.49 10.69 -3.14
N LYS A 209 15.38 10.50 -4.12
CA LYS A 209 16.83 10.65 -3.93
C LYS A 209 17.16 12.06 -3.43
N TYR A 210 16.66 13.08 -4.12
CA TYR A 210 16.87 14.47 -3.71
C TYR A 210 16.39 14.71 -2.26
N LEU A 211 15.17 14.26 -1.94
CA LEU A 211 14.60 14.49 -0.61
C LEU A 211 15.42 13.80 0.49
N THR A 212 15.79 12.54 0.31
CA THR A 212 16.56 11.81 1.31
C THR A 212 17.97 12.41 1.50
N GLU A 213 18.69 12.69 0.42
CA GLU A 213 20.01 13.33 0.48
C GLU A 213 19.96 14.73 1.13
N SER A 214 18.90 15.50 0.86
CA SER A 214 18.70 16.82 1.48
C SER A 214 18.37 16.73 2.96
N LEU A 215 17.56 15.76 3.37
CA LEU A 215 17.26 15.50 4.78
C LEU A 215 18.53 15.11 5.56
N ASP A 216 19.31 14.16 5.02
CA ASP A 216 20.57 13.70 5.61
C ASP A 216 21.56 14.87 5.77
N SER A 217 21.76 15.66 4.71
CA SER A 217 22.69 16.80 4.68
C SER A 217 22.30 17.90 5.67
N ASN A 218 21.03 17.99 6.06
CA ASN A 218 20.52 18.97 7.03
C ASN A 218 20.25 18.37 8.42
N GLY A 219 20.65 17.11 8.66
CA GLY A 219 20.58 16.44 9.95
C GLY A 219 19.16 16.07 10.39
N TYR A 220 18.24 15.83 9.45
CA TYR A 220 16.90 15.32 9.75
C TYR A 220 16.88 13.79 9.80
N ALA A 221 16.44 13.23 10.90
CA ALA A 221 16.14 11.81 10.96
C ALA A 221 14.84 11.52 10.19
N HIS A 222 14.86 10.46 9.37
CA HIS A 222 13.71 10.07 8.57
C HIS A 222 13.59 8.53 8.41
N LYS A 223 12.38 8.03 8.15
CA LYS A 223 12.07 6.58 7.95
C LYS A 223 10.96 6.38 6.92
N GLY A 224 10.89 5.18 6.36
CA GLY A 224 9.69 4.68 5.68
C GLY A 224 9.53 5.11 4.22
N CYS A 225 10.58 5.11 3.41
CA CYS A 225 10.51 5.60 2.02
C CYS A 225 10.23 4.53 0.95
N ALA A 226 9.81 3.32 1.30
CA ALA A 226 9.48 2.28 0.30
C ALA A 226 8.13 2.54 -0.42
N GLY A 227 7.21 3.28 0.21
CA GLY A 227 6.03 3.83 -0.47
C GLY A 227 6.32 5.18 -1.13
N ASN A 228 5.26 5.93 -1.47
CA ASN A 228 5.37 7.31 -1.95
C ASN A 228 5.26 8.35 -0.82
N PHE A 229 5.77 8.04 0.34
CA PHE A 229 5.77 8.92 1.51
C PHE A 229 6.98 8.61 2.39
N ILE A 230 7.29 9.56 3.28
CA ILE A 230 8.39 9.49 4.25
C ILE A 230 7.95 10.13 5.55
N PHE A 231 8.40 9.58 6.67
CA PHE A 231 8.34 10.22 7.97
C PHE A 231 9.61 11.01 8.23
N ILE A 232 9.47 12.24 8.68
CA ILE A 232 10.57 13.15 9.01
C ILE A 232 10.38 13.59 10.45
N LYS A 233 11.41 13.42 11.30
CA LYS A 233 11.43 13.97 12.63
C LYS A 233 11.80 15.45 12.56
N PRO A 234 10.89 16.39 12.86
CA PRO A 234 11.22 17.81 12.85
C PRO A 234 12.11 18.15 14.04
N LYS A 235 12.79 19.27 13.97
CA LYS A 235 13.60 19.85 15.06
C LYS A 235 12.74 20.60 16.07
N THR A 236 11.58 21.10 15.61
CA THR A 236 10.63 21.87 16.42
C THR A 236 9.26 21.17 16.42
N ASP A 237 8.21 21.88 16.80
CA ASP A 237 6.86 21.33 16.90
C ASP A 237 6.25 20.99 15.53
N ALA A 238 5.94 19.70 15.31
CA ALA A 238 5.41 19.19 14.05
C ALA A 238 4.05 19.82 13.67
N GLU A 239 3.16 20.07 14.63
CA GLU A 239 1.83 20.62 14.36
C GLU A 239 1.94 22.09 13.95
N LYS A 240 2.85 22.84 14.59
CA LYS A 240 3.15 24.22 14.21
C LYS A 240 3.71 24.29 12.77
N ILE A 241 4.65 23.41 12.43
CA ILE A 241 5.19 23.34 11.06
C ILE A 241 4.08 23.03 10.06
N VAL A 242 3.22 22.03 10.31
CA VAL A 242 2.08 21.70 9.44
C VAL A 242 1.16 22.89 9.24
N ALA A 243 0.84 23.62 10.31
CA ALA A 243 -0.01 24.81 10.24
C ALA A 243 0.64 25.92 9.39
N GLN A 244 1.94 26.18 9.56
CA GLN A 244 2.67 27.21 8.81
C GLN A 244 2.89 26.79 7.35
N MET A 245 3.22 25.52 7.07
CA MET A 245 3.29 24.97 5.72
C MET A 245 2.00 25.24 4.96
N LYS A 246 0.85 24.95 5.57
CA LYS A 246 -0.46 25.20 4.98
C LYS A 246 -0.76 26.67 4.79
N SER A 247 -0.63 27.49 5.82
CA SER A 247 -1.09 28.88 5.82
C SER A 247 -0.16 29.81 5.03
N VAL A 248 1.17 29.64 5.17
CA VAL A 248 2.19 30.53 4.59
C VAL A 248 2.71 29.97 3.25
N LYS A 249 3.13 28.72 3.24
CA LYS A 249 3.76 28.09 2.07
C LYS A 249 2.80 27.45 1.08
N LYS A 250 1.53 27.28 1.44
CA LYS A 250 0.49 26.60 0.65
C LYS A 250 0.84 25.14 0.34
N ILE A 251 1.63 24.50 1.21
CA ILE A 251 2.04 23.11 1.12
C ILE A 251 1.23 22.30 2.14
N LEU A 252 0.57 21.23 1.67
CA LEU A 252 -0.22 20.34 2.53
C LEU A 252 0.59 19.11 2.90
N ILE A 253 0.94 19.00 4.17
CA ILE A 253 1.54 17.83 4.79
C ILE A 253 0.73 17.45 6.03
N LYS A 254 1.06 16.33 6.67
CA LYS A 254 0.39 15.88 7.90
C LYS A 254 1.39 15.70 9.02
N SER A 255 0.99 16.05 10.24
CA SER A 255 1.60 15.51 11.46
C SER A 255 1.07 14.09 11.70
N TYR A 256 1.92 13.23 12.23
CA TYR A 256 1.58 11.86 12.58
C TYR A 256 2.12 11.58 13.98
N PRO A 257 1.24 11.37 14.97
CA PRO A 257 1.66 11.16 16.35
C PRO A 257 2.18 9.73 16.56
N ASN A 258 3.01 9.55 17.57
CA ASN A 258 3.43 8.25 18.09
C ASN A 258 4.12 7.34 17.04
N VAL A 259 5.06 7.90 16.29
CA VAL A 259 5.89 7.14 15.34
C VAL A 259 7.11 6.56 16.08
N GLY A 260 6.88 5.61 17.01
CA GLY A 260 7.93 4.97 17.82
C GLY A 260 8.89 5.97 18.43
N GLU A 261 10.19 5.74 18.35
CA GLU A 261 11.25 6.61 18.86
C GLU A 261 11.27 8.02 18.23
N PHE A 262 10.63 8.21 17.08
CA PHE A 262 10.53 9.52 16.42
C PHE A 262 9.53 10.45 17.12
N GLY A 263 8.58 9.91 17.87
CA GLY A 263 7.51 10.71 18.47
C GLY A 263 6.54 11.22 17.40
N THR A 264 6.17 12.52 17.48
CA THR A 264 5.34 13.17 16.46
C THR A 264 6.21 13.57 15.27
N CYS A 265 5.86 13.07 14.08
CA CYS A 265 6.59 13.28 12.84
C CYS A 265 5.78 14.05 11.80
N LEU A 266 6.47 14.61 10.83
CA LEU A 266 5.87 15.03 9.57
C LEU A 266 5.75 13.82 8.64
N ARG A 267 4.56 13.59 8.06
CA ARG A 267 4.37 12.64 6.98
C ARG A 267 4.22 13.39 5.67
N VAL A 268 5.17 13.18 4.80
CA VAL A 268 5.31 13.90 3.52
C VAL A 268 5.15 12.91 2.36
N SER A 269 4.34 13.28 1.37
CA SER A 269 4.28 12.50 0.12
C SER A 269 5.45 12.88 -0.76
N ILE A 270 6.13 11.87 -1.30
CA ILE A 270 7.23 12.04 -2.24
C ILE A 270 6.65 12.30 -3.63
N GLY A 271 7.15 13.30 -4.31
CA GLY A 271 6.79 13.68 -5.67
C GLY A 271 8.01 13.92 -6.56
N GLU A 272 7.82 14.58 -7.68
CA GLU A 272 8.92 14.98 -8.55
C GLU A 272 9.89 15.90 -7.82
N ARG A 273 11.15 15.91 -8.23
CA ARG A 273 12.24 16.66 -7.61
C ARG A 273 11.90 18.13 -7.35
N LYS A 274 11.31 18.83 -8.29
CA LYS A 274 10.94 20.26 -8.16
C LYS A 274 10.00 20.54 -6.97
N TYR A 275 9.10 19.59 -6.65
CA TYR A 275 8.19 19.71 -5.49
C TYR A 275 8.93 19.41 -4.19
N MET A 276 9.90 18.49 -4.23
CA MET A 276 10.71 18.17 -3.06
C MET A 276 11.69 19.31 -2.73
N GLU A 277 12.22 20.01 -3.75
CA GLU A 277 12.99 21.24 -3.58
C GLU A 277 12.16 22.31 -2.87
N THR A 278 10.98 22.61 -3.39
CA THR A 278 10.04 23.58 -2.77
C THR A 278 9.69 23.21 -1.32
N PHE A 279 9.48 21.92 -1.04
CA PHE A 279 9.20 21.45 0.31
C PHE A 279 10.39 21.62 1.23
N MET A 280 11.61 21.27 0.80
CA MET A 280 12.82 21.37 1.61
C MET A 280 13.16 22.82 1.94
N ASP A 281 13.05 23.74 0.97
CA ASP A 281 13.25 25.19 1.20
C ASP A 281 12.29 25.70 2.28
N ALA A 282 11.03 25.30 2.19
CA ALA A 282 10.02 25.66 3.18
C ALA A 282 10.30 25.04 4.56
N LEU A 283 10.73 23.77 4.61
CA LEU A 283 11.07 23.09 5.86
C LEU A 283 12.24 23.78 6.57
N LEU A 284 13.32 24.07 5.85
CA LEU A 284 14.51 24.70 6.39
C LEU A 284 14.26 26.14 6.88
N GLU A 285 13.26 26.82 6.32
CA GLU A 285 12.85 28.16 6.79
C GLU A 285 12.03 28.08 8.07
N LEU A 286 11.12 27.11 8.19
CA LEU A 286 10.12 27.02 9.26
C LEU A 286 10.59 26.23 10.49
N ASP A 287 11.53 25.30 10.33
CA ASP A 287 12.00 24.39 11.35
C ASP A 287 13.40 24.75 11.86
N LYS A 288 13.52 25.98 12.40
CA LYS A 288 14.77 26.57 12.95
C LYS A 288 14.84 26.49 14.46
#